data_06a4fa8dd6eaddd2ddc03418eda5eace
#
_entry.id   06a4fa8dd6eaddd2ddc03418eda5eace
#
_cell.length_a   1.000
_cell.length_b   1.000
_cell.length_c   1.000
_cell.angle_alpha   90.00
_cell.angle_beta   90.00
_cell.angle_gamma   90.00
#
_symmetry.space_group_name_H-M   'P 1'
#
loop_
_entity.id
_entity.type
_entity.pdbx_description
1 polymer ?
#
loop_
_entity_poly.entity_id
_entity_poly.type
_entity_poly.pdbx_seq_one_letter_code
_entity_poly.pdbx_strand_id
1 'polypeptide(L)'
;FEAAGAVPEAADGDSTEYRIVLETLRASLARDPQRFTRMAAGILGVTEETTTGVHRLYELEAAGKLLFPAINVNDSVTKSKFDNKYGIRHSLPDGINRATDVLIGGKVAYVVGYGDVGKGAAEALRGQGARVIIGEIDPICALQAAMDGYQVARLDDVAGEVDILITGTGNTRVV
;
A
#
# COMPACT_ATOMS: atom_id res chain seq x y z
N PHE A 1 -14.53 19.42 -0.87
CA PHE A 1 -14.28 20.33 0.25
C PHE A 1 -14.87 21.69 -0.03
N GLU A 2 -14.52 22.33 -1.12
CA GLU A 2 -14.99 23.69 -1.45
C GLU A 2 -16.52 23.74 -1.67
N ALA A 3 -17.08 22.77 -2.40
CA ALA A 3 -18.52 22.67 -2.63
C ALA A 3 -19.32 22.39 -1.35
N ALA A 4 -18.71 21.73 -0.36
CA ALA A 4 -19.32 21.49 0.94
C ALA A 4 -19.14 22.67 1.93
N GLY A 5 -18.34 23.68 1.56
CA GLY A 5 -18.05 24.85 2.39
C GLY A 5 -17.13 24.61 3.57
N ALA A 6 -16.69 23.37 3.81
CA ALA A 6 -15.80 23.03 4.92
C ALA A 6 -14.98 21.76 4.66
N VAL A 7 -13.75 21.75 5.17
CA VAL A 7 -12.95 20.54 5.30
C VAL A 7 -13.51 19.72 6.49
N PRO A 8 -13.71 18.43 6.37
CA PRO A 8 -14.21 17.60 7.47
C PRO A 8 -13.34 17.74 8.73
N GLU A 9 -13.96 17.61 9.90
CA GLU A 9 -13.22 17.44 11.14
C GLU A 9 -12.62 16.03 11.20
N ALA A 10 -11.44 15.92 11.82
CA ALA A 10 -10.84 14.62 12.07
C ALA A 10 -11.67 13.85 13.10
N ALA A 11 -11.92 12.56 12.82
CA ALA A 11 -12.61 11.68 13.74
C ALA A 11 -11.65 11.00 14.73
N ASP A 12 -12.20 10.49 15.84
CA ASP A 12 -11.47 9.61 16.73
C ASP A 12 -11.11 8.31 15.98
N GLY A 13 -9.80 8.00 15.93
CA GLY A 13 -9.27 6.85 15.19
C GLY A 13 -8.69 7.17 13.81
N ASP A 14 -8.80 8.41 13.33
CA ASP A 14 -8.09 8.84 12.13
C ASP A 14 -6.57 8.83 12.35
N SER A 15 -5.84 8.45 11.32
CA SER A 15 -4.37 8.43 11.36
C SER A 15 -3.80 9.86 11.50
N THR A 16 -2.59 9.94 12.06
CA THR A 16 -1.87 11.22 12.17
C THR A 16 -1.67 11.88 10.81
N GLU A 17 -1.36 11.08 9.78
CA GLU A 17 -1.18 11.55 8.41
C GLU A 17 -2.46 12.18 7.87
N TYR A 18 -3.62 11.56 8.09
CA TYR A 18 -4.90 12.10 7.62
C TYR A 18 -5.24 13.42 8.32
N ARG A 19 -4.96 13.54 9.61
CA ARG A 19 -5.13 14.81 10.37
C ARG A 19 -4.27 15.93 9.76
N ILE A 20 -3.00 15.63 9.44
CA ILE A 20 -2.09 16.60 8.77
C ILE A 20 -2.63 17.00 7.39
N VAL A 21 -3.18 16.05 6.63
CA VAL A 21 -3.83 16.35 5.34
C VAL A 21 -4.98 17.34 5.52
N LEU A 22 -5.88 17.10 6.48
CA LEU A 22 -7.02 18.00 6.75
C LEU A 22 -6.56 19.40 7.18
N GLU A 23 -5.55 19.50 8.04
CA GLU A 23 -4.95 20.78 8.44
C GLU A 23 -4.33 21.52 7.25
N THR A 24 -3.61 20.81 6.39
CA THR A 24 -3.00 21.36 5.18
C THR A 24 -4.06 21.89 4.21
N LEU A 25 -5.17 21.17 4.06
CA LEU A 25 -6.31 21.59 3.23
C LEU A 25 -6.94 22.86 3.81
N ARG A 26 -7.20 22.92 5.12
CA ARG A 26 -7.75 24.11 5.79
C ARG A 26 -6.85 25.33 5.59
N ALA A 27 -5.55 25.17 5.83
CA ALA A 27 -4.57 26.25 5.63
C ALA A 27 -4.48 26.72 4.17
N SER A 28 -4.66 25.80 3.22
CA SER A 28 -4.70 26.13 1.79
C SER A 28 -5.96 26.91 1.41
N LEU A 29 -7.13 26.46 1.87
CA LEU A 29 -8.41 27.12 1.60
C LEU A 29 -8.55 28.49 2.31
N ALA A 30 -7.93 28.65 3.48
CA ALA A 30 -7.89 29.95 4.15
C ALA A 30 -7.13 31.02 3.33
N ARG A 31 -6.13 30.60 2.54
CA ARG A 31 -5.38 31.49 1.64
C ARG A 31 -6.09 31.72 0.30
N ASP A 32 -6.74 30.70 -0.21
CA ASP A 32 -7.40 30.70 -1.52
C ASP A 32 -8.61 29.76 -1.51
N PRO A 33 -9.80 30.29 -1.20
CA PRO A 33 -11.03 29.48 -1.03
C PRO A 33 -11.48 28.71 -2.27
N GLN A 34 -11.01 29.07 -3.46
CA GLN A 34 -11.41 28.43 -4.73
C GLN A 34 -10.25 27.67 -5.40
N ARG A 35 -9.17 27.44 -4.67
CA ARG A 35 -7.96 26.82 -5.23
C ARG A 35 -8.26 25.48 -5.92
N PHE A 36 -8.91 24.57 -5.22
CA PHE A 36 -9.13 23.21 -5.71
C PHE A 36 -10.22 23.17 -6.79
N THR A 37 -11.25 24.01 -6.71
CA THR A 37 -12.26 24.15 -7.78
C THR A 37 -11.62 24.59 -9.09
N ARG A 38 -10.74 25.60 -9.04
CA ARG A 38 -10.01 26.03 -10.24
C ARG A 38 -9.06 24.97 -10.77
N MET A 39 -8.37 24.23 -9.89
CA MET A 39 -7.51 23.12 -10.30
C MET A 39 -8.33 22.01 -10.97
N ALA A 40 -9.44 21.61 -10.36
CA ALA A 40 -10.31 20.56 -10.88
C ALA A 40 -10.89 20.90 -12.27
N ALA A 41 -11.21 22.18 -12.51
CA ALA A 41 -11.73 22.63 -13.80
C ALA A 41 -10.74 22.45 -14.97
N GLY A 42 -9.43 22.37 -14.68
CA GLY A 42 -8.38 22.13 -15.67
C GLY A 42 -7.98 20.67 -15.83
N ILE A 43 -8.49 19.76 -14.99
CA ILE A 43 -8.15 18.34 -15.04
C ILE A 43 -9.03 17.64 -16.07
N LEU A 44 -8.40 17.07 -17.11
CA LEU A 44 -9.09 16.26 -18.12
C LEU A 44 -9.34 14.83 -17.66
N GLY A 45 -8.52 14.33 -16.77
CA GLY A 45 -8.58 12.99 -16.20
C GLY A 45 -7.33 12.69 -15.41
N VAL A 46 -7.33 11.56 -14.70
CA VAL A 46 -6.20 11.07 -13.91
C VAL A 46 -5.88 9.61 -14.24
N THR A 47 -4.65 9.22 -14.03
CA THR A 47 -4.22 7.83 -14.05
C THR A 47 -3.73 7.46 -12.65
N GLU A 48 -4.17 6.32 -12.14
CA GLU A 48 -3.78 5.82 -10.82
C GLU A 48 -3.06 4.49 -10.95
N GLU A 49 -1.89 4.38 -10.35
CA GLU A 49 -1.02 3.21 -10.48
C GLU A 49 -0.85 2.38 -9.20
N THR A 50 -1.57 2.69 -8.13
CA THR A 50 -1.44 1.91 -6.88
C THR A 50 -2.79 1.38 -6.37
N THR A 51 -2.78 0.19 -5.77
CA THR A 51 -3.97 -0.52 -5.28
C THR A 51 -4.81 0.35 -4.35
N THR A 52 -4.18 1.01 -3.37
CA THR A 52 -4.89 1.87 -2.40
C THR A 52 -5.57 3.05 -3.06
N GLY A 53 -4.91 3.71 -4.02
CA GLY A 53 -5.48 4.83 -4.77
C GLY A 53 -6.63 4.39 -5.67
N VAL A 54 -6.48 3.27 -6.36
CA VAL A 54 -7.54 2.69 -7.21
C VAL A 54 -8.80 2.38 -6.38
N HIS A 55 -8.67 1.77 -5.21
CA HIS A 55 -9.81 1.51 -4.33
C HIS A 55 -10.54 2.81 -3.93
N ARG A 56 -9.80 3.87 -3.59
CA ARG A 56 -10.39 5.17 -3.27
C ARG A 56 -11.14 5.79 -4.45
N LEU A 57 -10.64 5.63 -5.66
CA LEU A 57 -11.32 6.10 -6.86
C LEU A 57 -12.62 5.34 -7.10
N TYR A 58 -12.64 4.02 -6.94
CA TYR A 58 -13.87 3.22 -7.01
C TYR A 58 -14.88 3.61 -5.92
N GLU A 59 -14.44 3.89 -4.70
CA GLU A 59 -15.33 4.39 -3.64
C GLU A 59 -15.94 5.75 -4.00
N LEU A 60 -15.16 6.67 -4.57
CA LEU A 60 -15.64 7.97 -5.04
C LEU A 60 -16.61 7.83 -6.22
N GLU A 61 -16.35 6.92 -7.16
CA GLU A 61 -17.24 6.62 -8.28
C GLU A 61 -18.58 6.06 -7.77
N ALA A 62 -18.55 5.04 -6.91
CA ALA A 62 -19.74 4.44 -6.33
C ALA A 62 -20.58 5.44 -5.53
N ALA A 63 -19.94 6.42 -4.88
CA ALA A 63 -20.60 7.51 -4.15
C ALA A 63 -21.08 8.67 -5.06
N GLY A 64 -20.83 8.62 -6.38
CA GLY A 64 -21.12 9.71 -7.31
C GLY A 64 -20.31 10.99 -7.06
N LYS A 65 -19.13 10.85 -6.45
CA LYS A 65 -18.25 11.96 -6.05
C LYS A 65 -16.96 12.07 -6.87
N LEU A 66 -16.77 11.20 -7.86
CA LEU A 66 -15.63 11.29 -8.76
C LEU A 66 -15.80 12.50 -9.69
N LEU A 67 -14.88 13.46 -9.61
CA LEU A 67 -15.01 14.77 -10.29
C LEU A 67 -14.58 14.74 -11.75
N PHE A 68 -13.76 13.78 -12.15
CA PHE A 68 -13.16 13.67 -13.48
C PHE A 68 -12.90 12.20 -13.83
N PRO A 69 -12.75 11.86 -15.12
CA PRO A 69 -12.41 10.49 -15.53
C PRO A 69 -11.13 10.01 -14.86
N ALA A 70 -11.15 8.77 -14.37
CA ALA A 70 -9.99 8.12 -13.78
C ALA A 70 -9.70 6.78 -14.49
N ILE A 71 -8.43 6.52 -14.79
CA ILE A 71 -7.96 5.31 -15.46
C ILE A 71 -7.13 4.49 -14.46
N ASN A 72 -7.59 3.27 -14.19
CA ASN A 72 -6.84 2.30 -13.40
C ASN A 72 -5.70 1.71 -14.24
N VAL A 73 -4.50 2.21 -14.06
CA VAL A 73 -3.29 1.69 -14.70
C VAL A 73 -2.67 0.56 -13.87
N ASN A 74 -2.92 0.53 -12.55
CA ASN A 74 -2.37 -0.48 -11.66
C ASN A 74 -2.69 -1.90 -12.12
N ASP A 75 -3.92 -2.14 -12.56
CA ASP A 75 -4.39 -3.48 -12.94
C ASP A 75 -4.09 -3.84 -14.41
N SER A 76 -3.40 -2.95 -15.14
CA SER A 76 -2.78 -3.32 -16.39
C SER A 76 -1.79 -4.47 -16.17
N VAL A 77 -1.84 -5.51 -17.00
CA VAL A 77 -0.95 -6.68 -16.89
C VAL A 77 0.51 -6.27 -16.93
N THR A 78 0.86 -5.31 -17.77
CA THR A 78 2.24 -4.79 -17.90
C THR A 78 2.65 -3.89 -16.74
N LYS A 79 1.74 -3.53 -15.81
CA LYS A 79 2.06 -2.81 -14.57
C LYS A 79 2.05 -3.77 -13.37
N SER A 80 0.90 -4.35 -13.03
CA SER A 80 0.75 -5.13 -11.79
C SER A 80 1.64 -6.39 -11.73
N LYS A 81 1.78 -7.08 -12.87
CA LYS A 81 2.59 -8.30 -12.95
C LYS A 81 4.08 -8.03 -13.09
N PHE A 82 4.48 -6.78 -13.30
CA PHE A 82 5.88 -6.38 -13.44
C PHE A 82 6.31 -5.47 -12.31
N ASP A 83 5.85 -4.22 -12.23
CA ASP A 83 6.30 -3.28 -11.20
C ASP A 83 5.96 -3.75 -9.79
N ASN A 84 4.72 -4.18 -9.55
CA ASN A 84 4.30 -4.62 -8.22
C ASN A 84 5.11 -5.82 -7.71
N LYS A 85 5.57 -6.70 -8.60
CA LYS A 85 6.39 -7.87 -8.25
C LYS A 85 7.88 -7.59 -8.33
N TYR A 86 8.37 -7.16 -9.49
CA TYR A 86 9.81 -7.00 -9.72
C TYR A 86 10.36 -5.69 -9.18
N GLY A 87 9.54 -4.63 -9.15
CA GLY A 87 9.93 -3.36 -8.55
C GLY A 87 10.20 -3.50 -7.04
N ILE A 88 9.25 -4.09 -6.30
CA ILE A 88 9.43 -4.31 -4.85
C ILE A 88 10.56 -5.31 -4.57
N ARG A 89 10.78 -6.31 -5.42
CA ARG A 89 11.86 -7.27 -5.28
C ARG A 89 13.23 -6.59 -5.29
N HIS A 90 13.37 -5.48 -6.03
CA HIS A 90 14.57 -4.66 -6.03
C HIS A 90 14.58 -3.67 -4.86
N SER A 91 13.52 -2.90 -4.67
CA SER A 91 13.51 -1.75 -3.75
C SER A 91 13.41 -2.14 -2.27
N LEU A 92 12.80 -3.28 -1.92
CA LEU A 92 12.65 -3.69 -0.52
C LEU A 92 13.99 -3.93 0.18
N PRO A 93 14.90 -4.79 -0.33
CA PRO A 93 16.18 -4.98 0.33
C PRO A 93 17.03 -3.70 0.30
N ASP A 94 16.95 -2.89 -0.75
CA ASP A 94 17.61 -1.59 -0.80
C ASP A 94 17.12 -0.66 0.31
N GLY A 95 15.80 -0.57 0.51
CA GLY A 95 15.21 0.23 1.58
C GLY A 95 15.60 -0.25 2.98
N ILE A 96 15.56 -1.55 3.24
CA ILE A 96 15.98 -2.13 4.52
C ILE A 96 17.45 -1.82 4.79
N ASN A 97 18.33 -2.06 3.83
CA ASN A 97 19.77 -1.84 3.99
C ASN A 97 20.09 -0.37 4.24
N ARG A 98 19.46 0.56 3.52
CA ARG A 98 19.67 2.01 3.71
C ARG A 98 19.13 2.52 5.04
N ALA A 99 18.03 1.94 5.53
CA ALA A 99 17.39 2.40 6.77
C ALA A 99 18.04 1.84 8.02
N THR A 100 18.61 0.64 7.97
CA THR A 100 18.98 -0.11 9.18
C THR A 100 20.42 -0.56 9.21
N ASP A 101 21.10 -0.69 8.08
CA ASP A 101 22.42 -1.30 7.95
C ASP A 101 22.52 -2.71 8.57
N VAL A 102 21.40 -3.45 8.58
CA VAL A 102 21.27 -4.79 9.17
C VAL A 102 21.49 -5.88 8.12
N LEU A 103 22.27 -6.91 8.47
CA LEU A 103 22.39 -8.10 7.65
C LEU A 103 21.04 -8.85 7.60
N ILE A 104 20.47 -8.96 6.40
CA ILE A 104 19.20 -9.68 6.17
C ILE A 104 19.39 -11.21 6.26
N GLY A 105 20.54 -11.70 5.85
CA GLY A 105 20.88 -13.13 5.87
C GLY A 105 20.76 -13.74 7.27
N GLY A 106 20.08 -14.88 7.37
CA GLY A 106 19.84 -15.59 8.63
C GLY A 106 18.68 -15.07 9.47
N LYS A 107 18.10 -13.92 9.13
CA LYS A 107 16.93 -13.35 9.80
C LYS A 107 15.65 -14.14 9.47
N VAL A 108 14.67 -14.06 10.37
CA VAL A 108 13.31 -14.50 10.11
C VAL A 108 12.49 -13.30 9.63
N ALA A 109 12.00 -13.37 8.41
CA ALA A 109 11.16 -12.32 7.82
C ALA A 109 9.73 -12.82 7.68
N TYR A 110 8.77 -12.06 8.20
CA TYR A 110 7.35 -12.33 8.04
C TYR A 110 6.75 -11.34 7.04
N VAL A 111 6.18 -11.85 5.96
CA VAL A 111 5.55 -11.05 4.91
C VAL A 111 4.04 -11.20 5.00
N VAL A 112 3.34 -10.10 5.26
CA VAL A 112 1.88 -10.03 5.30
C VAL A 112 1.34 -9.77 3.91
N GLY A 113 0.65 -10.76 3.35
CA GLY A 113 0.12 -10.77 2.00
C GLY A 113 1.02 -11.52 1.01
N TYR A 114 0.40 -12.29 0.10
CA TYR A 114 1.09 -13.02 -0.97
C TYR A 114 0.49 -12.73 -2.35
N GLY A 115 0.04 -11.48 -2.55
CA GLY A 115 -0.25 -10.91 -3.87
C GLY A 115 1.04 -10.60 -4.65
N ASP A 116 0.96 -9.79 -5.68
CA ASP A 116 2.14 -9.47 -6.52
C ASP A 116 3.28 -8.85 -5.70
N VAL A 117 2.96 -7.88 -4.83
CA VAL A 117 3.93 -7.23 -3.94
C VAL A 117 4.53 -8.24 -2.94
N GLY A 118 3.68 -9.03 -2.27
CA GLY A 118 4.13 -10.02 -1.30
C GLY A 118 5.03 -11.09 -1.90
N LYS A 119 4.73 -11.55 -3.13
CA LYS A 119 5.58 -12.48 -3.88
C LYS A 119 6.97 -11.90 -4.15
N GLY A 120 7.01 -10.65 -4.64
CA GLY A 120 8.29 -9.96 -4.90
C GLY A 120 9.11 -9.75 -3.63
N ALA A 121 8.44 -9.35 -2.54
CA ALA A 121 9.07 -9.17 -1.22
C ALA A 121 9.67 -10.48 -0.69
N ALA A 122 8.88 -11.56 -0.72
CA ALA A 122 9.31 -12.88 -0.26
C ALA A 122 10.51 -13.42 -1.06
N GLU A 123 10.45 -13.31 -2.40
CA GLU A 123 11.56 -13.70 -3.28
C GLU A 123 12.85 -12.91 -2.97
N ALA A 124 12.73 -11.60 -2.76
CA ALA A 124 13.89 -10.74 -2.46
C ALA A 124 14.55 -11.11 -1.13
N LEU A 125 13.75 -11.25 -0.07
CA LEU A 125 14.25 -11.58 1.27
C LEU A 125 14.88 -12.98 1.29
N ARG A 126 14.24 -13.97 0.66
CA ARG A 126 14.81 -15.31 0.50
C ARG A 126 16.13 -15.27 -0.29
N GLY A 127 16.18 -14.45 -1.36
CA GLY A 127 17.40 -14.24 -2.15
C GLY A 127 18.54 -13.62 -1.37
N GLN A 128 18.26 -12.87 -0.31
CA GLN A 128 19.23 -12.32 0.64
C GLN A 128 19.58 -13.29 1.79
N GLY A 129 19.01 -14.50 1.78
CA GLY A 129 19.30 -15.51 2.78
C GLY A 129 18.43 -15.46 4.04
N ALA A 130 17.32 -14.71 4.02
CA ALA A 130 16.34 -14.76 5.11
C ALA A 130 15.50 -16.02 5.06
N ARG A 131 15.02 -16.47 6.22
CA ARG A 131 13.94 -17.45 6.35
C ARG A 131 12.62 -16.71 6.28
N VAL A 132 11.81 -16.98 5.25
CA VAL A 132 10.60 -16.22 4.99
C VAL A 132 9.37 -17.00 5.40
N ILE A 133 8.51 -16.38 6.19
CA ILE A 133 7.18 -16.86 6.60
C ILE A 133 6.14 -15.93 5.98
N ILE A 134 5.05 -16.51 5.47
CA ILE A 134 3.96 -15.76 4.82
C ILE A 134 2.72 -15.79 5.70
N GLY A 135 2.13 -14.62 5.93
CA GLY A 135 0.79 -14.47 6.46
C GLY A 135 -0.17 -14.09 5.32
N GLU A 136 -1.18 -14.91 5.08
CA GLU A 136 -2.14 -14.68 4.00
C GLU A 136 -3.53 -15.17 4.39
N ILE A 137 -4.55 -14.37 4.09
CA ILE A 137 -5.95 -14.70 4.37
C ILE A 137 -6.67 -15.33 3.17
N ASP A 138 -6.22 -15.03 1.95
CA ASP A 138 -6.75 -15.66 0.74
C ASP A 138 -6.20 -17.09 0.62
N PRO A 139 -7.05 -18.11 0.62
CA PRO A 139 -6.59 -19.50 0.60
C PRO A 139 -5.85 -19.88 -0.68
N ILE A 140 -6.14 -19.23 -1.80
CA ILE A 140 -5.45 -19.49 -3.07
C ILE A 140 -4.03 -18.93 -3.01
N CYS A 141 -3.88 -17.68 -2.55
CA CYS A 141 -2.56 -17.06 -2.37
C CYS A 141 -1.73 -17.79 -1.30
N ALA A 142 -2.37 -18.25 -0.21
CA ALA A 142 -1.72 -19.04 0.82
C ALA A 142 -1.21 -20.40 0.27
N LEU A 143 -2.03 -21.08 -0.55
CA LEU A 143 -1.62 -22.33 -1.22
C LEU A 143 -0.47 -22.07 -2.20
N GLN A 144 -0.50 -20.97 -2.96
CA GLN A 144 0.62 -20.59 -3.84
C GLN A 144 1.91 -20.41 -3.04
N ALA A 145 1.85 -19.70 -1.89
CA ALA A 145 3.01 -19.50 -1.03
C ALA A 145 3.59 -20.85 -0.53
N ALA A 146 2.72 -21.78 -0.12
CA ALA A 146 3.15 -23.11 0.29
C ALA A 146 3.79 -23.92 -0.85
N MET A 147 3.22 -23.83 -2.08
CA MET A 147 3.77 -24.48 -3.27
C MET A 147 5.11 -23.86 -3.71
N ASP A 148 5.32 -22.58 -3.45
CA ASP A 148 6.59 -21.88 -3.68
C ASP A 148 7.65 -22.18 -2.59
N GLY A 149 7.29 -23.03 -1.61
CA GLY A 149 8.18 -23.52 -0.57
C GLY A 149 8.35 -22.58 0.62
N TYR A 150 7.39 -21.69 0.85
CA TYR A 150 7.35 -20.85 2.07
C TYR A 150 6.53 -21.53 3.17
N GLN A 151 6.91 -21.28 4.42
CA GLN A 151 6.05 -21.53 5.56
C GLN A 151 4.90 -20.55 5.52
N VAL A 152 3.66 -21.04 5.68
CA VAL A 152 2.47 -20.19 5.85
C VAL A 152 2.00 -20.36 7.29
N ALA A 153 1.89 -19.24 8.01
CA ALA A 153 1.51 -19.23 9.42
C ALA A 153 0.79 -17.92 9.79
N ARG A 154 0.01 -17.96 10.86
CA ARG A 154 -0.54 -16.73 11.46
C ARG A 154 0.57 -15.99 12.21
N LEU A 155 0.50 -14.65 12.21
CA LEU A 155 1.49 -13.85 12.94
C LEU A 155 1.53 -14.19 14.43
N ASP A 156 0.37 -14.39 15.06
CA ASP A 156 0.26 -14.74 16.48
C ASP A 156 1.08 -16.00 16.86
N ASP A 157 1.18 -16.95 15.92
CA ASP A 157 1.87 -18.22 16.17
C ASP A 157 3.41 -18.10 16.07
N VAL A 158 3.92 -17.05 15.41
CA VAL A 158 5.35 -16.92 15.07
C VAL A 158 5.96 -15.55 15.46
N ALA A 159 5.17 -14.64 16.02
CA ALA A 159 5.63 -13.27 16.31
C ALA A 159 6.91 -13.20 17.16
N GLY A 160 7.10 -14.15 18.09
CA GLY A 160 8.29 -14.22 18.95
C GLY A 160 9.58 -14.61 18.22
N GLU A 161 9.49 -15.09 16.97
CA GLU A 161 10.63 -15.51 16.17
C GLU A 161 10.98 -14.52 15.05
N VAL A 162 10.12 -13.53 14.80
CA VAL A 162 10.23 -12.61 13.66
C VAL A 162 11.20 -11.47 13.95
N ASP A 163 12.21 -11.34 13.10
CA ASP A 163 13.15 -10.20 13.13
C ASP A 163 12.69 -9.04 12.23
N ILE A 164 12.03 -9.35 11.10
CA ILE A 164 11.63 -8.37 10.08
C ILE A 164 10.18 -8.62 9.72
N LEU A 165 9.34 -7.59 9.85
CA LEU A 165 7.93 -7.64 9.45
C LEU A 165 7.70 -6.72 8.25
N ILE A 166 7.11 -7.27 7.17
CA ILE A 166 6.77 -6.54 5.95
C ILE A 166 5.27 -6.63 5.72
N THR A 167 4.62 -5.50 5.53
CA THR A 167 3.21 -5.42 5.14
C THR A 167 3.09 -5.04 3.66
N GLY A 168 2.40 -5.85 2.87
CA GLY A 168 2.28 -5.68 1.42
C GLY A 168 0.87 -5.92 0.89
N THR A 169 -0.18 -5.59 1.67
CA THR A 169 -1.57 -5.92 1.31
C THR A 169 -2.35 -4.75 0.69
N GLY A 170 -1.85 -3.52 0.80
CA GLY A 170 -2.63 -2.33 0.43
C GLY A 170 -3.83 -2.06 1.35
N ASN A 171 -3.91 -2.72 2.50
CA ASN A 171 -4.96 -2.60 3.50
C ASN A 171 -4.45 -1.98 4.80
N THR A 172 -5.39 -1.65 5.69
CA THR A 172 -5.12 -1.13 7.04
C THR A 172 -5.39 -2.20 8.09
N ARG A 173 -4.74 -2.08 9.26
CA ARG A 173 -4.95 -2.96 10.42
C ARG A 173 -4.70 -4.44 10.08
N VAL A 174 -3.61 -4.71 9.40
CA VAL A 174 -3.22 -6.06 8.98
C VAL A 174 -2.26 -6.73 9.96
N VAL A 175 -1.79 -5.95 10.93
CA VAL A 175 -0.96 -6.36 12.07
C VAL A 175 -1.53 -5.72 13.32
#